data_311f7466334e205919812cba2c993683
#
_entry.id   311f7466334e205919812cba2c993683
#
_cell.length_a   1.000
_cell.length_b   1.000
_cell.length_c   1.000
_cell.angle_alpha   90.00
_cell.angle_beta   90.00
_cell.angle_gamma   90.00
#
_symmetry.space_group_name_H-M   'P 1'
#
loop_
_entity.id
_entity.type
_entity.pdbx_description
1 polymer ?
#
loop_
_entity_poly.entity_id
_entity_poly.type
_entity_poly.pdbx_seq_one_letter_code
_entity_poly.pdbx_strand_id
1 'polypeptide(L)' 'MILQLPNPKDTLRDAVEAHISRSKDFILISVADVGVEVGSTLTSEQEVFYLELAKTLVMKDWLGEDVE' A
#
# COMPACT_ATOMS: atom_id res chain seq x y z
N MET A 1 6.97 3.47 6.76
CA MET A 1 7.91 3.38 5.64
C MET A 1 7.17 3.21 4.31
N ILE A 2 7.60 3.94 3.31
CA ILE A 2 7.02 3.88 1.98
C ILE A 2 7.99 3.19 1.05
N LEU A 3 7.48 2.23 0.28
CA LEU A 3 8.29 1.53 -0.70
C LEU A 3 7.85 1.92 -2.10
N GLN A 4 8.82 2.29 -2.92
CA GLN A 4 8.57 2.53 -4.34
C GLN A 4 8.60 1.20 -5.06
N LEU A 5 7.54 0.89 -5.76
CA LEU A 5 7.48 -0.35 -6.52
C LEU A 5 7.97 -0.12 -7.93
N PRO A 6 8.63 -1.12 -8.51
CA PRO A 6 9.18 -0.94 -9.86
C PRO A 6 8.10 -0.99 -10.93
N ASN A 7 8.44 -0.40 -12.06
CA ASN A 7 7.73 -0.47 -13.29
C ASN A 7 8.77 -0.85 -14.32
N PRO A 8 8.53 -1.76 -15.23
CA PRO A 8 7.28 -2.25 -15.76
C PRO A 8 6.65 -3.40 -14.96
N LYS A 9 5.49 -3.82 -15.44
CA LYS A 9 4.61 -4.70 -14.70
C LYS A 9 5.17 -6.08 -14.37
N ASP A 10 6.05 -6.60 -15.19
CA ASP A 10 6.59 -7.93 -14.91
C ASP A 10 7.50 -7.91 -13.68
N THR A 11 8.33 -6.87 -13.51
CA THR A 11 9.13 -6.73 -12.30
C THR A 11 8.27 -6.29 -11.13
N LEU A 12 7.21 -5.54 -11.40
CA LEU A 12 6.28 -5.14 -10.37
C LEU A 12 5.60 -6.35 -9.75
N ARG A 13 5.21 -7.32 -10.58
CA ARG A 13 4.57 -8.52 -10.06
C ARG A 13 5.47 -9.24 -9.06
N ASP A 14 6.75 -9.39 -9.41
CA ASP A 14 7.68 -10.06 -8.52
C ASP A 14 7.82 -9.32 -7.19
N ALA A 15 7.88 -8.00 -7.24
CA ALA A 15 8.00 -7.19 -6.04
C ALA A 15 6.76 -7.33 -5.15
N VAL A 16 5.57 -7.35 -5.75
CA VAL A 16 4.34 -7.51 -5.00
C VAL A 16 4.28 -8.89 -4.36
N GLU A 17 4.64 -9.93 -5.10
CA GLU A 17 4.62 -11.28 -4.55
C GLU A 17 5.58 -11.42 -3.38
N ALA A 18 6.77 -10.83 -3.50
CA ALA A 18 7.73 -10.86 -2.41
C ALA A 18 7.18 -10.15 -1.18
N HIS A 19 6.49 -9.04 -1.39
CA HIS A 19 5.90 -8.27 -0.31
C HIS A 19 4.82 -9.08 0.41
N ILE A 20 3.96 -9.72 -0.38
CA ILE A 20 2.86 -10.52 0.16
C ILE A 20 3.40 -11.68 0.97
N SER A 21 4.45 -12.34 0.50
CA SER A 21 4.97 -13.51 1.20
C SER A 21 5.61 -13.16 2.52
N ARG A 22 6.00 -11.89 2.74
CA ARG A 22 6.53 -11.44 4.01
C ARG A 22 5.45 -10.92 4.96
N SER A 23 4.23 -10.75 4.45
CA SER A 23 3.16 -10.10 5.19
C SER A 23 2.29 -11.12 5.88
N LYS A 24 1.78 -10.75 7.06
CA LYS A 24 0.74 -11.53 7.70
C LYS A 24 -0.60 -11.26 7.04
N ASP A 25 -0.88 -10.00 6.81
CA ASP A 25 -2.10 -9.56 6.13
C ASP A 25 -1.73 -8.43 5.21
N PHE A 26 -2.61 -8.09 4.29
CA PHE A 26 -2.31 -7.01 3.36
C PHE A 26 -3.57 -6.34 2.84
N ILE A 27 -3.37 -5.13 2.35
CA ILE A 27 -4.41 -4.35 1.67
C ILE A 27 -3.81 -3.92 0.35
N LEU A 28 -4.54 -4.19 -0.74
CA LEU A 28 -4.13 -3.77 -2.08
C LEU A 28 -5.11 -2.71 -2.57
N ILE A 29 -4.57 -1.65 -3.12
CA ILE A 29 -5.36 -0.59 -3.72
C ILE A 29 -4.98 -0.52 -5.19
N SER A 30 -5.96 -0.71 -6.05
CA SER A 30 -5.76 -0.62 -7.49
C SER A 30 -6.45 0.63 -8.01
N VAL A 31 -5.75 1.36 -8.86
CA VAL A 31 -6.30 2.57 -9.46
C VAL A 31 -6.57 2.28 -10.93
N ALA A 32 -7.82 2.40 -11.33
CA ALA A 32 -8.25 2.17 -12.69
C ALA A 32 -8.83 3.46 -13.26
N ASP A 33 -9.14 3.41 -14.57
CA ASP A 33 -9.69 4.60 -15.22
C ASP A 33 -10.99 5.05 -14.59
N VAL A 34 -11.77 4.10 -14.09
CA VAL A 34 -13.10 4.40 -13.57
C VAL A 34 -13.16 4.45 -12.06
N GLY A 35 -12.03 4.33 -11.39
CA GLY A 35 -12.08 4.43 -9.95
C GLY A 35 -11.00 3.61 -9.25
N VAL A 36 -11.27 3.32 -8.01
CA VAL A 36 -10.30 2.66 -7.12
C VAL A 36 -10.93 1.39 -6.58
N GLU A 37 -10.14 0.32 -6.58
CA GLU A 37 -10.55 -0.94 -5.98
C GLU A 37 -9.65 -1.25 -4.80
N VAL A 38 -10.25 -1.81 -3.76
CA VAL A 38 -9.51 -2.21 -2.58
C VAL A 38 -9.77 -3.67 -2.29
N GLY A 39 -8.70 -4.43 -2.15
CA GLY A 39 -8.81 -5.83 -1.75
C GLY A 39 -7.94 -6.07 -0.54
N SER A 40 -8.42 -6.87 0.40
CA SER A 40 -7.61 -7.13 1.58
C SER A 40 -8.01 -8.44 2.23
N THR A 41 -7.18 -8.87 3.16
CA THR A 41 -7.45 -10.03 3.99
C THR A 41 -8.07 -9.62 5.32
N LEU A 42 -8.35 -8.35 5.51
CA LEU A 42 -8.78 -7.80 6.78
C LEU A 42 -10.29 -7.51 6.77
N THR A 43 -10.83 -7.30 7.96
CA THR A 43 -12.22 -6.82 8.07
C THR A 43 -12.28 -5.35 7.67
N SER A 44 -13.48 -4.88 7.37
CA SER A 44 -13.65 -3.47 6.99
C SER A 44 -13.16 -2.52 8.06
N GLU A 45 -13.40 -2.87 9.31
CA GLU A 45 -12.98 -2.04 10.42
C GLU A 45 -11.46 -1.92 10.47
N GLN A 46 -10.78 -3.04 10.29
CA GLN A 46 -9.33 -3.06 10.27
C GLN A 46 -8.80 -2.33 9.04
N GLU A 47 -9.48 -2.46 7.91
CA GLU A 47 -9.09 -1.74 6.70
C GLU A 47 -9.06 -0.25 6.94
N VAL A 48 -10.11 0.29 7.57
CA VAL A 48 -10.16 1.72 7.84
C VAL A 48 -8.98 2.14 8.70
N PHE A 49 -8.70 1.36 9.75
CA PHE A 49 -7.59 1.69 10.65
C PHE A 49 -6.25 1.71 9.92
N TYR A 50 -5.96 0.66 9.17
CA TYR A 50 -4.65 0.57 8.50
C TYR A 50 -4.53 1.51 7.31
N LEU A 51 -5.64 1.81 6.65
CA LEU A 51 -5.61 2.79 5.58
C LEU A 51 -5.30 4.18 6.13
N GLU A 52 -5.81 4.51 7.32
CA GLU A 52 -5.46 5.78 7.93
C GLU A 52 -4.00 5.84 8.30
N LEU A 53 -3.45 4.74 8.80
CA LEU A 53 -2.01 4.68 9.08
C LEU A 53 -1.20 4.86 7.81
N ALA A 54 -1.59 4.17 6.75
CA ALA A 54 -0.90 4.27 5.46
C ALA A 54 -0.95 5.70 4.94
N LYS A 55 -2.11 6.32 5.05
CA LYS A 55 -2.27 7.71 4.62
C LYS A 55 -1.30 8.62 5.38
N THR A 56 -1.19 8.41 6.68
CA THR A 56 -0.28 9.22 7.50
C THR A 56 1.16 9.04 7.05
N LEU A 57 1.57 7.80 6.76
CA LEU A 57 2.92 7.54 6.29
C LEU A 57 3.20 8.22 4.96
N VAL A 58 2.25 8.14 4.04
CA VAL A 58 2.39 8.77 2.74
C VAL A 58 2.48 10.28 2.88
N MET A 59 1.68 10.86 3.75
CA MET A 59 1.70 12.29 3.95
C MET A 59 3.01 12.78 4.56
N LYS A 60 3.55 12.02 5.49
CA LYS A 60 4.85 12.37 6.07
C LYS A 60 5.94 12.33 5.01
N ASP A 61 5.91 11.31 4.17
CA ASP A 61 6.88 11.17 3.11
C ASP A 61 6.76 12.34 2.12
N TRP A 62 5.53 12.65 1.74
CA TRP A 62 5.27 13.72 0.79
C TRP A 62 5.68 15.08 1.32
N LEU A 63 5.43 15.33 2.60
CA LEU A 63 5.75 16.61 3.21
C LEU A 63 7.22 16.71 3.64
N GLY A 64 7.93 15.60 3.60
CA GLY A 64 9.33 15.59 4.00
C GLY A 64 9.52 15.70 5.49
N GLU A 65 8.52 15.30 6.26
CA GLU A 65 8.58 15.36 7.70
C GLU A 65 9.10 14.10 8.27
N ASP A 66 10.33 13.94 8.22
CA ASP A 66 10.81 12.78 8.89
C ASP A 66 11.50 13.17 10.15
N VAL A 67 11.19 14.08 10.69
CA VAL A 67 11.77 14.53 11.70
C VAL A 67 11.46 14.69 12.93
N GLU A 68 11.41 14.68 13.05
CA GLU A 68 11.31 14.99 13.82
C GLU A 68 11.51 14.86 14.39
#